data_389b8733102486231cf9172717d20c07
#
_entry.id   389b8733102486231cf9172717d20c07
#
_cell.length_a   1.000
_cell.length_b   1.000
_cell.length_c   1.000
_cell.angle_alpha   90.00
_cell.angle_beta   90.00
_cell.angle_gamma   90.00
#
_symmetry.space_group_name_H-M   'P 1'
#
loop_
_entity.id
_entity.type
_entity.pdbx_description
1 polymer ?
#
loop_
_entity_poly.entity_id
_entity_poly.type
_entity_poly.pdbx_seq_one_letter_code
_entity_poly.pdbx_strand_id
1 'polypeptide(L)'
;MIPEYIPQEIEKALQKKWLEEDRFLAKPDNREKYYCLSMFPYPSGKLHMGHVRNYTIGDVISRYKRMNNFNVFQPMGWDAFGLPAENAAIANKVSPKEWTNENIEHMKKQLVALGLGYDWSKELRTCLLYTSPSPRD
;
A
#
# COMPACT_ATOMS: atom_id res chain seq x y z
N MET A 1 0.64 -36.05 -11.63
CA MET A 1 0.46 -34.86 -12.47
C MET A 1 0.59 -33.65 -11.55
N ILE A 2 1.43 -32.68 -11.87
CA ILE A 2 1.46 -31.38 -11.17
C ILE A 2 0.18 -30.66 -11.60
N PRO A 3 -0.67 -30.18 -10.67
CA PRO A 3 -1.88 -29.45 -11.06
C PRO A 3 -1.50 -28.20 -11.86
N GLU A 4 -2.28 -27.92 -12.90
CA GLU A 4 -2.08 -26.73 -13.72
C GLU A 4 -2.23 -25.47 -12.84
N TYR A 5 -1.29 -24.53 -12.98
CA TYR A 5 -1.35 -23.27 -12.26
C TYR A 5 -2.35 -22.32 -12.94
N ILE A 6 -3.47 -22.08 -12.28
CA ILE A 6 -4.51 -21.15 -12.75
C ILE A 6 -4.46 -19.88 -11.85
N PRO A 7 -3.73 -18.81 -12.29
CA PRO A 7 -3.48 -17.64 -11.45
C PRO A 7 -4.76 -17.02 -10.90
N GLN A 8 -5.79 -16.85 -11.73
CA GLN A 8 -7.03 -16.15 -11.36
C GLN A 8 -7.77 -16.82 -10.20
N GLU A 9 -7.65 -18.13 -10.05
CA GLU A 9 -8.29 -18.89 -8.98
C GLU A 9 -7.38 -18.94 -7.74
N ILE A 10 -6.12 -19.32 -7.95
CA ILE A 10 -5.16 -19.55 -6.86
C ILE A 10 -4.83 -18.23 -6.15
N GLU A 11 -4.58 -17.15 -6.91
CA GLU A 11 -4.22 -15.86 -6.33
C GLU A 11 -5.34 -15.25 -5.48
N LYS A 12 -6.58 -15.30 -5.97
CA LYS A 12 -7.74 -14.81 -5.22
C LYS A 12 -7.96 -15.60 -3.92
N ALA A 13 -7.84 -16.93 -3.98
CA ALA A 13 -7.97 -17.77 -2.80
C ALA A 13 -6.88 -17.49 -1.76
N LEU A 14 -5.63 -17.33 -2.21
CA LEU A 14 -4.49 -17.02 -1.34
C LEU A 14 -4.61 -15.61 -0.75
N GLN A 15 -4.97 -14.60 -1.53
CA GLN A 15 -5.15 -13.23 -1.03
C GLN A 15 -6.23 -13.17 0.03
N LYS A 16 -7.36 -13.86 -0.16
CA LYS A 16 -8.41 -13.98 0.84
C LYS A 16 -7.89 -14.62 2.14
N LYS A 17 -7.19 -15.73 2.03
CA LYS A 17 -6.57 -16.43 3.17
C LYS A 17 -5.59 -15.52 3.92
N TRP A 18 -4.73 -14.78 3.22
CA TRP A 18 -3.77 -13.87 3.85
C TRP A 18 -4.43 -12.74 4.62
N LEU A 19 -5.58 -12.25 4.14
CA LEU A 19 -6.37 -11.24 4.86
C LEU A 19 -7.03 -11.82 6.12
N GLU A 20 -7.60 -13.03 6.03
CA GLU A 20 -8.23 -13.71 7.16
C GLU A 20 -7.22 -14.09 8.26
N GLU A 21 -5.99 -14.42 7.88
CA GLU A 21 -4.90 -14.79 8.81
C GLU A 21 -4.09 -13.58 9.32
N ASP A 22 -4.43 -12.35 8.93
CA ASP A 22 -3.60 -11.16 9.22
C ASP A 22 -2.13 -11.37 8.82
N ARG A 23 -1.87 -12.02 7.71
CA ARG A 23 -0.56 -12.55 7.34
C ARG A 23 0.55 -11.52 7.29
N PHE A 24 0.21 -10.29 6.94
CA PHE A 24 1.18 -9.20 6.76
C PHE A 24 1.16 -8.17 7.89
N LEU A 25 0.33 -8.38 8.91
CA LEU A 25 0.23 -7.50 10.05
C LEU A 25 1.49 -7.61 10.93
N ALA A 26 2.13 -6.49 11.20
CA ALA A 26 3.26 -6.41 12.12
C ALA A 26 2.75 -6.40 13.58
N LYS A 27 2.93 -7.51 14.27
CA LYS A 27 2.56 -7.64 15.70
C LYS A 27 3.80 -7.55 16.56
N PRO A 28 3.75 -6.89 17.73
CA PRO A 28 4.88 -6.90 18.67
C PRO A 28 5.24 -8.32 19.10
N ASP A 29 6.50 -8.71 18.87
CA ASP A 29 7.05 -9.99 19.32
C ASP A 29 8.59 -9.87 19.52
N ASN A 30 9.24 -10.99 19.85
CA ASN A 30 10.68 -11.04 20.16
C ASN A 30 11.58 -11.30 18.92
N ARG A 31 11.00 -11.42 17.72
CA ARG A 31 11.77 -11.59 16.50
C ARG A 31 12.54 -10.32 16.16
N GLU A 32 13.64 -10.48 15.43
CA GLU A 32 14.38 -9.34 14.88
C GLU A 32 13.47 -8.53 13.97
N LYS A 33 13.45 -7.21 14.17
CA LYS A 33 12.55 -6.30 13.45
C LYS A 33 13.17 -5.87 12.13
N TYR A 34 12.36 -5.83 11.09
CA TYR A 34 12.74 -5.32 9.79
C TYR A 34 11.71 -4.33 9.28
N TYR A 35 12.13 -3.10 9.04
CA TYR A 35 11.30 -2.05 8.49
C TYR A 35 11.55 -1.92 6.99
N CYS A 36 10.53 -2.15 6.17
CA CYS A 36 10.59 -2.03 4.72
C CYS A 36 9.64 -0.92 4.25
N LEU A 37 10.22 0.22 3.91
CA LEU A 37 9.47 1.35 3.41
C LEU A 37 9.74 1.54 1.92
N SER A 38 8.67 1.57 1.12
CA SER A 38 8.69 2.05 -0.26
C SER A 38 8.15 3.47 -0.32
N MET A 39 8.60 4.25 -1.30
CA MET A 39 8.13 5.62 -1.50
C MET A 39 6.61 5.63 -1.72
N PHE A 40 5.91 6.46 -0.98
CA PHE A 40 4.45 6.59 -1.11
C PHE A 40 4.06 7.22 -2.46
N PRO A 41 3.03 6.70 -3.13
CA PRO A 41 2.56 7.29 -4.37
C PRO A 41 1.76 8.57 -4.14
N TYR A 42 1.80 9.46 -5.13
CA TYR A 42 0.82 10.54 -5.23
C TYR A 42 -0.53 9.96 -5.69
N PRO A 43 -1.64 10.25 -5.01
CA PRO A 43 -2.97 9.78 -5.41
C PRO A 43 -3.55 10.68 -6.51
N SER A 44 -2.86 10.79 -7.64
CA SER A 44 -3.25 11.65 -8.77
C SER A 44 -3.81 10.89 -9.97
N GLY A 45 -4.09 9.60 -9.83
CA GLY A 45 -4.62 8.80 -10.93
C GLY A 45 -4.47 7.30 -10.71
N LYS A 46 -4.05 6.59 -11.75
CA LYS A 46 -3.87 5.13 -11.72
C LYS A 46 -2.41 4.75 -11.47
N LEU A 47 -2.18 3.58 -10.92
CA LEU A 47 -0.85 3.00 -10.88
C LEU A 47 -0.31 2.78 -12.30
N HIS A 48 0.99 2.96 -12.46
CA HIS A 48 1.72 2.65 -13.69
C HIS A 48 2.86 1.68 -13.40
N MET A 49 3.53 1.19 -14.44
CA MET A 49 4.58 0.17 -14.31
C MET A 49 5.75 0.60 -13.40
N GLY A 50 6.03 1.89 -13.28
CA GLY A 50 7.01 2.40 -12.32
C GLY A 50 6.63 2.11 -10.87
N HIS A 51 5.35 2.27 -10.52
CA HIS A 51 4.83 1.88 -9.20
C HIS A 51 4.92 0.37 -9.00
N VAL A 52 4.50 -0.43 -9.99
CA VAL A 52 4.58 -1.90 -9.92
C VAL A 52 6.00 -2.35 -9.64
N ARG A 53 6.98 -1.83 -10.39
CA ARG A 53 8.40 -2.13 -10.18
C ARG A 53 8.86 -1.79 -8.76
N ASN A 54 8.60 -0.57 -8.31
CA ASN A 54 9.03 -0.09 -7.01
C ASN A 54 8.47 -0.95 -5.86
N TYR A 55 7.18 -1.22 -5.90
CA TYR A 55 6.49 -1.95 -4.84
C TYR A 55 6.77 -3.45 -4.86
N THR A 56 6.96 -4.04 -6.03
CA THR A 56 7.37 -5.45 -6.15
C THR A 56 8.74 -5.68 -5.54
N ILE A 57 9.71 -4.77 -5.74
CA ILE A 57 11.05 -4.89 -5.13
C ILE A 57 10.93 -4.91 -3.59
N GLY A 58 10.19 -3.97 -3.02
CA GLY A 58 9.96 -3.92 -1.57
C GLY A 58 9.23 -5.17 -1.05
N ASP A 59 8.24 -5.65 -1.78
CA ASP A 59 7.47 -6.83 -1.40
C ASP A 59 8.31 -8.12 -1.42
N VAL A 60 9.16 -8.29 -2.43
CA VAL A 60 10.09 -9.43 -2.51
C VAL A 60 11.05 -9.44 -1.30
N ILE A 61 11.64 -8.29 -0.97
CA ILE A 61 12.53 -8.15 0.18
C ILE A 61 11.76 -8.49 1.48
N SER A 62 10.57 -7.94 1.65
CA SER A 62 9.74 -8.17 2.83
C SER A 62 9.34 -9.64 2.98
N ARG A 63 8.95 -10.31 1.91
CA ARG A 63 8.63 -11.75 1.92
C ARG A 63 9.87 -12.59 2.26
N TYR A 64 11.01 -12.29 1.65
CA TYR A 64 12.26 -12.95 1.97
C TYR A 64 12.61 -12.81 3.47
N LYS A 65 12.50 -11.61 4.03
CA LYS A 65 12.74 -11.38 5.46
C LYS A 65 11.75 -12.12 6.35
N ARG A 66 10.45 -12.14 6.02
CA ARG A 66 9.46 -12.94 6.74
C ARG A 66 9.78 -14.45 6.71
N MET A 67 10.23 -14.97 5.56
CA MET A 67 10.65 -16.37 5.43
C MET A 67 11.89 -16.69 6.28
N ASN A 68 12.73 -15.71 6.57
CA ASN A 68 13.88 -15.81 7.47
C ASN A 68 13.56 -15.43 8.92
N ASN A 69 12.29 -15.51 9.31
CA ASN A 69 11.79 -15.30 10.66
C ASN A 69 11.94 -13.88 11.23
N PHE A 70 12.06 -12.85 10.38
CA PHE A 70 12.00 -11.47 10.83
C PHE A 70 10.55 -11.04 11.09
N ASN A 71 10.37 -10.13 12.06
CA ASN A 71 9.12 -9.39 12.22
C ASN A 71 9.15 -8.18 11.28
N VAL A 72 8.49 -8.32 10.14
CA VAL A 72 8.56 -7.31 9.08
C VAL A 72 7.41 -6.33 9.19
N PHE A 73 7.73 -5.05 9.30
CA PHE A 73 6.80 -3.95 9.15
C PHE A 73 6.94 -3.32 7.76
N GLN A 74 5.89 -3.47 6.95
CA GLN A 74 5.80 -2.92 5.59
C GLN A 74 4.51 -2.09 5.47
N PRO A 75 4.54 -0.81 5.87
CA PRO A 75 3.38 0.07 5.75
C PRO A 75 3.18 0.57 4.34
N MET A 76 1.98 1.09 4.06
CA MET A 76 1.67 1.87 2.88
C MET A 76 1.08 3.22 3.29
N GLY A 77 1.36 4.23 2.49
CA GLY A 77 0.79 5.55 2.67
C GLY A 77 0.58 6.27 1.34
N TRP A 78 0.04 7.48 1.43
CA TRP A 78 -0.31 8.30 0.29
C TRP A 78 0.31 9.68 0.47
N ASP A 79 1.11 10.10 -0.49
CA ASP A 79 1.60 11.47 -0.53
C ASP A 79 0.52 12.36 -1.16
N ALA A 80 -0.43 12.75 -0.31
CA ALA A 80 -1.70 13.37 -0.71
C ALA A 80 -1.69 14.89 -0.61
N PHE A 81 -0.53 15.50 -0.38
CA PHE A 81 -0.38 16.95 -0.23
C PHE A 81 0.31 17.56 -1.44
N GLY A 82 -0.29 18.62 -2.04
CA GLY A 82 0.36 19.43 -3.06
C GLY A 82 -0.50 19.79 -4.27
N LEU A 83 0.01 20.72 -5.06
CA LEU A 83 -0.59 21.28 -6.27
C LEU A 83 -1.08 20.29 -7.32
N PRO A 84 -0.44 19.12 -7.55
CA PRO A 84 -0.93 18.18 -8.55
C PRO A 84 -2.35 17.69 -8.30
N ALA A 85 -2.69 17.40 -7.04
CA ALA A 85 -4.04 16.98 -6.67
C ALA A 85 -5.06 18.11 -6.80
N GLU A 86 -4.67 19.34 -6.41
CA GLU A 86 -5.51 20.53 -6.53
C GLU A 86 -5.80 20.89 -7.99
N ASN A 87 -4.78 20.91 -8.83
CA ASN A 87 -4.93 21.20 -10.27
C ASN A 87 -5.79 20.15 -10.98
N ALA A 88 -5.61 18.87 -10.65
CA ALA A 88 -6.43 17.79 -11.20
C ALA A 88 -7.90 17.90 -10.75
N ALA A 89 -8.16 18.26 -9.51
CA ALA A 89 -9.50 18.48 -8.98
C ALA A 89 -10.20 19.66 -9.65
N ILE A 90 -9.50 20.77 -9.84
CA ILE A 90 -10.00 21.95 -10.56
C ILE A 90 -10.36 21.58 -12.00
N ALA A 91 -9.49 20.87 -12.72
CA ALA A 91 -9.74 20.43 -14.09
C ALA A 91 -10.95 19.51 -14.21
N ASN A 92 -11.23 18.69 -13.20
CA ASN A 92 -12.36 17.77 -13.15
C ASN A 92 -13.61 18.35 -12.45
N LYS A 93 -13.56 19.61 -11.98
CA LYS A 93 -14.65 20.31 -11.28
C LYS A 93 -15.16 19.57 -10.04
N VAL A 94 -14.26 18.95 -9.30
CA VAL A 94 -14.55 18.24 -8.04
C VAL A 94 -13.71 18.85 -6.92
N SER A 95 -14.06 18.58 -5.67
CA SER A 95 -13.23 19.04 -4.56
C SER A 95 -11.90 18.26 -4.53
N PRO A 96 -10.76 18.89 -4.17
CA PRO A 96 -9.48 18.21 -4.02
C PRO A 96 -9.53 17.02 -3.07
N LYS A 97 -10.32 17.11 -2.00
CA LYS A 97 -10.52 16.05 -1.02
C LYS A 97 -11.22 14.83 -1.63
N GLU A 98 -12.31 15.06 -2.36
CA GLU A 98 -13.07 13.97 -3.03
C GLU A 98 -12.20 13.29 -4.09
N TRP A 99 -11.59 14.07 -4.99
CA TRP A 99 -10.68 13.57 -6.00
C TRP A 99 -9.57 12.70 -5.41
N THR A 100 -8.91 13.18 -4.36
CA THR A 100 -7.83 12.47 -3.69
C THR A 100 -8.32 11.16 -3.07
N ASN A 101 -9.48 11.18 -2.40
CA ASN A 101 -10.04 9.98 -1.78
C ASN A 101 -10.40 8.91 -2.82
N GLU A 102 -11.03 9.30 -3.91
CA GLU A 102 -11.40 8.37 -4.99
C GLU A 102 -10.16 7.72 -5.62
N ASN A 103 -9.10 8.51 -5.86
CA ASN A 103 -7.85 8.00 -6.39
C ASN A 103 -7.14 7.05 -5.39
N ILE A 104 -7.12 7.37 -4.11
CA ILE A 104 -6.57 6.48 -3.07
C ILE A 104 -7.30 5.14 -3.08
N GLU A 105 -8.63 5.15 -3.05
CA GLU A 105 -9.42 3.92 -3.09
C GLU A 105 -9.19 3.11 -4.37
N HIS A 106 -9.07 3.79 -5.51
CA HIS A 106 -8.78 3.12 -6.77
C HIS A 106 -7.38 2.47 -6.77
N MET A 107 -6.35 3.23 -6.39
CA MET A 107 -4.97 2.73 -6.35
C MET A 107 -4.80 1.62 -5.30
N LYS A 108 -5.46 1.72 -4.15
CA LYS A 108 -5.48 0.69 -3.12
C LYS A 108 -6.03 -0.63 -3.66
N LYS A 109 -7.15 -0.59 -4.38
CA LYS A 109 -7.70 -1.78 -5.04
C LYS A 109 -6.70 -2.41 -6.02
N GLN A 110 -5.96 -1.59 -6.77
CA GLN A 110 -4.92 -2.10 -7.66
C GLN A 110 -3.76 -2.77 -6.90
N LEU A 111 -3.29 -2.16 -5.80
CA LEU A 111 -2.22 -2.73 -4.97
C LEU A 111 -2.63 -4.04 -4.31
N VAL A 112 -3.88 -4.12 -3.84
CA VAL A 112 -4.46 -5.35 -3.28
C VAL A 112 -4.56 -6.44 -4.35
N ALA A 113 -5.02 -6.10 -5.56
CA ALA A 113 -5.12 -7.04 -6.68
C ALA A 113 -3.75 -7.59 -7.13
N LEU A 114 -2.67 -6.82 -6.96
CA LEU A 114 -1.30 -7.30 -7.17
C LEU A 114 -0.81 -8.26 -6.08
N GLY A 115 -1.58 -8.43 -5.01
CA GLY A 115 -1.24 -9.33 -3.91
C GLY A 115 -0.07 -8.88 -3.04
N LEU A 116 0.25 -7.58 -3.02
CA LEU A 116 1.36 -7.03 -2.25
C LEU A 116 1.09 -7.09 -0.74
N GLY A 117 2.11 -7.48 0.03
CA GLY A 117 2.02 -7.80 1.45
C GLY A 117 2.14 -6.61 2.38
N TYR A 118 1.34 -5.57 2.19
CA TYR A 118 1.31 -4.40 3.05
C TYR A 118 0.53 -4.62 4.34
N ASP A 119 0.98 -3.98 5.41
CA ASP A 119 0.20 -3.81 6.64
C ASP A 119 -0.76 -2.64 6.50
N TRP A 120 -1.96 -2.91 5.99
CA TRP A 120 -2.99 -1.90 5.79
C TRP A 120 -3.56 -1.31 7.09
N SER A 121 -3.32 -1.92 8.24
CA SER A 121 -3.70 -1.34 9.54
C SER A 121 -2.91 -0.09 9.89
N LYS A 122 -1.78 0.10 9.22
CA LYS A 122 -0.86 1.24 9.37
C LYS A 122 -0.85 2.15 8.13
N GLU A 123 -1.93 2.12 7.36
CA GLU A 123 -2.13 3.05 6.26
C GLU A 123 -2.17 4.49 6.76
N LEU A 124 -1.44 5.37 6.09
CA LEU A 124 -1.42 6.79 6.45
C LEU A 124 -1.56 7.70 5.22
N ARG A 125 -1.93 8.95 5.47
CA ARG A 125 -2.01 10.00 4.45
C ARG A 125 -1.27 11.23 4.95
N THR A 126 -0.46 11.83 4.09
CA THR A 126 0.05 13.19 4.33
C THR A 126 -1.11 14.19 4.29
N CYS A 127 -1.12 15.37 4.54
CA CYS A 127 -2.21 16.35 4.57
C CYS A 127 -3.27 16.18 5.70
N LEU A 128 -3.11 15.22 6.60
CA LEU A 128 -3.94 15.10 7.78
C LEU A 128 -3.16 15.58 9.01
N LEU A 129 -3.83 16.17 9.97
CA LEU A 129 -3.19 16.77 11.17
C LEU A 129 -2.29 15.77 11.91
N TYR A 130 -2.67 14.51 11.98
CA TYR A 130 -1.86 13.50 12.66
C TYR A 130 -0.55 13.16 11.94
N THR A 131 -0.45 13.43 10.61
CA THR A 131 0.77 13.18 9.82
C THR A 131 1.57 14.43 9.53
N SER A 132 0.95 15.62 9.66
CA SER A 132 1.55 16.90 9.36
C SER A 132 1.15 17.93 10.43
N PRO A 133 1.50 17.69 11.70
CA PRO A 133 1.17 18.63 12.76
C PRO A 133 1.90 19.94 12.54
N SER A 134 1.18 21.06 12.66
CA SER A 134 1.78 22.39 12.67
C SER A 134 2.31 22.69 14.05
N PRO A 135 3.52 23.26 14.19
CA PRO A 135 4.01 23.72 15.48
C PRO A 135 3.25 24.93 16.03
N ARG A 136 2.23 25.41 15.32
CA ARG A 136 1.37 26.52 15.70
C ARG A 136 -0.04 26.09 16.13
N ASP A 137 -0.34 24.80 16.05
CA ASP A 137 -1.64 24.22 16.42
C ASP A 137 -1.63 23.69 17.86
#